data_21131c518dc2a49101ba61c667c27b82
#
_entry.id   21131c518dc2a49101ba61c667c27b82
#
_cell.length_a   1.000
_cell.length_b   1.000
_cell.length_c   1.000
_cell.angle_alpha   90.00
_cell.angle_beta   90.00
_cell.angle_gamma   90.00
#
_symmetry.space_group_name_H-M   'P 1'
#
loop_
_entity.id
_entity.type
_entity.pdbx_description
1 polymer ?
#
loop_
_entity_poly.entity_id
_entity_poly.type
_entity_poly.pdbx_seq_one_letter_code
_entity_poly.pdbx_strand_id
1 'polypeptide(L)'
;MSVSLYDYYGQTRTATDPFNLDHWRDDCKPHLPWADNHFLERVSGAPLNPGATYQDWRHGASAHSFTDENGQFNHTYMERMWPKWADKLGVLQTTDDYERQMLIVDPLRVNRGIRGEYGDLHDLVKLLVREPHTRQAYLPLYFPEDTGASGRKPCTLGYQFILRNQRLHCYYPMRSCDYANHFRDDCYLAVRLLLWVINQCRIADPLGPWNDVMPGSLTIHCTSFHLFANDFIALCQEESNLWTTS
;
A
#
# COMPACT_ATOMS: atom_id res chain seq x y z
N MET A 1 -13.29 4.28 10.44
CA MET A 1 -14.20 4.35 9.28
C MET A 1 -13.98 3.11 8.43
N SER A 2 -15.01 2.37 8.07
CA SER A 2 -14.94 1.23 7.16
C SER A 2 -15.71 1.61 5.89
N VAL A 3 -15.06 1.52 4.74
CA VAL A 3 -15.67 1.79 3.44
C VAL A 3 -15.67 0.48 2.67
N SER A 4 -16.84 -0.04 2.34
CA SER A 4 -16.99 -1.20 1.48
C SER A 4 -17.27 -0.74 0.05
N LEU A 5 -16.29 -0.90 -0.82
CA LEU A 5 -16.44 -0.52 -2.22
C LEU A 5 -17.43 -1.41 -2.97
N TYR A 6 -17.59 -2.65 -2.52
CA TYR A 6 -18.58 -3.58 -3.11
C TYR A 6 -20.01 -3.10 -2.90
N ASP A 7 -20.34 -2.67 -1.67
CA ASP A 7 -21.69 -2.17 -1.36
C ASP A 7 -22.00 -0.88 -2.14
N TYR A 8 -20.99 -0.07 -2.37
CA TYR A 8 -21.11 1.15 -3.17
C TYR A 8 -21.37 0.85 -4.66
N TYR A 9 -20.62 -0.11 -5.25
CA TYR A 9 -20.72 -0.43 -6.68
C TYR A 9 -21.77 -1.48 -7.01
N GLY A 10 -22.01 -2.45 -6.14
CA GLY A 10 -23.00 -3.49 -6.36
C GLY A 10 -24.44 -2.98 -6.44
N GLN A 11 -24.71 -1.82 -5.85
CA GLN A 11 -26.06 -1.22 -5.85
C GLN A 11 -26.27 -0.18 -6.96
N THR A 12 -25.21 0.43 -7.50
CA THR A 12 -25.37 1.60 -8.39
C THR A 12 -24.95 1.41 -9.84
N ARG A 13 -24.13 0.40 -10.17
CA ARG A 13 -23.58 0.23 -11.52
C ARG A 13 -23.49 -1.24 -11.97
N THR A 14 -24.58 -1.74 -12.50
CA THR A 14 -24.70 -3.12 -13.04
C THR A 14 -23.99 -3.36 -14.38
N ALA A 15 -23.37 -2.35 -14.99
CA ALA A 15 -22.85 -2.41 -16.35
C ALA A 15 -21.39 -2.00 -16.53
N THR A 16 -20.60 -1.81 -15.47
CA THR A 16 -19.23 -1.31 -15.60
C THR A 16 -18.21 -2.38 -15.28
N ASP A 17 -17.17 -2.46 -16.12
CA ASP A 17 -16.01 -3.33 -15.90
C ASP A 17 -15.29 -2.89 -14.60
N PRO A 18 -15.25 -3.72 -13.53
CA PRO A 18 -14.61 -3.37 -12.26
C PRO A 18 -13.08 -3.28 -12.36
N PHE A 19 -12.50 -3.70 -13.48
CA PHE A 19 -11.08 -3.52 -13.80
C PHE A 19 -10.79 -2.21 -14.51
N ASN A 20 -11.81 -1.46 -14.94
CA ASN A 20 -11.61 -0.16 -15.56
C ASN A 20 -11.18 0.89 -14.55
N LEU A 21 -9.94 1.36 -14.67
CA LEU A 21 -9.36 2.36 -13.77
C LEU A 21 -10.05 3.74 -13.82
N ASP A 22 -10.71 4.07 -14.92
CA ASP A 22 -11.35 5.39 -15.05
C ASP A 22 -12.49 5.57 -14.04
N HIS A 23 -13.23 4.50 -13.75
CA HIS A 23 -14.24 4.55 -12.68
C HIS A 23 -13.64 4.85 -11.31
N TRP A 24 -12.49 4.22 -11.01
CA TRP A 24 -11.81 4.42 -9.75
C TRP A 24 -11.16 5.80 -9.64
N ARG A 25 -10.71 6.36 -10.77
CA ARG A 25 -10.22 7.73 -10.86
C ARG A 25 -11.34 8.73 -10.59
N ASP A 26 -12.52 8.51 -11.19
CA ASP A 26 -13.68 9.37 -10.99
C ASP A 26 -14.17 9.37 -9.55
N ASP A 27 -14.14 8.22 -8.88
CA ASP A 27 -14.67 8.08 -7.53
C ASP A 27 -13.68 8.48 -6.44
N CYS A 28 -12.43 8.03 -6.54
CA CYS A 28 -11.41 8.37 -5.56
C CYS A 28 -10.85 9.78 -5.76
N LYS A 29 -10.88 10.29 -7.01
CA LYS A 29 -10.28 11.57 -7.42
C LYS A 29 -8.83 11.72 -6.92
N PRO A 30 -7.96 10.74 -7.23
CA PRO A 30 -6.57 10.77 -6.81
C PRO A 30 -5.80 11.90 -7.49
N HIS A 31 -4.62 12.22 -6.99
CA HIS A 31 -3.74 13.19 -7.63
C HIS A 31 -3.04 12.56 -8.84
N LEU A 32 -3.61 12.79 -10.02
CA LEU A 32 -3.04 12.30 -11.28
C LEU A 32 -2.11 13.35 -11.90
N PRO A 33 -1.04 12.95 -12.62
CA PRO A 33 -0.65 11.56 -12.94
C PRO A 33 0.17 10.89 -11.82
N TRP A 34 0.46 11.60 -10.73
CA TRP A 34 1.34 11.14 -9.66
C TRP A 34 0.91 9.78 -9.08
N ALA A 35 -0.35 9.60 -8.74
CA ALA A 35 -0.84 8.36 -8.13
C ALA A 35 -0.66 7.14 -9.04
N ASP A 36 -0.81 7.31 -10.35
CA ASP A 36 -0.57 6.24 -11.32
C ASP A 36 0.91 5.86 -11.41
N ASN A 37 1.79 6.84 -11.52
CA ASN A 37 3.22 6.62 -11.60
C ASN A 37 3.75 6.04 -10.29
N HIS A 38 3.31 6.57 -9.17
CA HIS A 38 3.70 6.07 -7.84
C HIS A 38 3.23 4.62 -7.60
N PHE A 39 2.04 4.25 -8.10
CA PHE A 39 1.61 2.86 -8.04
C PHE A 39 2.56 1.94 -8.82
N LEU A 40 2.99 2.33 -10.01
CA LEU A 40 3.93 1.53 -10.82
C LEU A 40 5.28 1.34 -10.09
N GLU A 41 5.77 2.35 -9.39
CA GLU A 41 6.94 2.21 -8.52
C GLU A 41 6.69 1.21 -7.40
N ARG A 42 5.53 1.27 -6.72
CA ARG A 42 5.20 0.34 -5.62
C ARG A 42 5.21 -1.12 -6.04
N VAL A 43 4.84 -1.42 -7.28
CA VAL A 43 4.75 -2.80 -7.79
C VAL A 43 5.90 -3.20 -8.73
N SER A 44 6.92 -2.37 -8.84
CA SER A 44 8.04 -2.56 -9.76
C SER A 44 8.98 -3.71 -9.41
N GLY A 45 8.92 -4.23 -8.18
CA GLY A 45 9.87 -5.21 -7.67
C GLY A 45 11.17 -4.58 -7.13
N ALA A 46 11.30 -3.24 -7.18
CA ALA A 46 12.45 -2.51 -6.71
C ALA A 46 12.16 -1.76 -5.39
N PRO A 47 13.04 -1.86 -4.39
CA PRO A 47 12.92 -1.15 -3.12
C PRO A 47 13.43 0.29 -3.24
N LEU A 48 12.71 1.15 -3.95
CA LEU A 48 13.11 2.51 -4.24
C LEU A 48 13.00 3.44 -3.01
N ASN A 49 14.03 4.25 -2.75
CA ASN A 49 14.04 5.23 -1.67
C ASN A 49 14.96 6.44 -1.97
N PRO A 50 14.41 7.63 -2.29
CA PRO A 50 13.04 7.82 -2.77
C PRO A 50 12.87 7.22 -4.17
N GLY A 51 11.62 7.00 -4.58
CA GLY A 51 11.31 6.72 -5.99
C GLY A 51 11.35 8.01 -6.82
N ALA A 52 11.40 7.87 -8.15
CA ALA A 52 11.46 9.04 -9.05
C ALA A 52 10.20 9.91 -8.94
N THR A 53 9.04 9.30 -8.74
CA THR A 53 7.75 10.00 -8.61
C THR A 53 7.62 10.85 -7.36
N TYR A 54 8.52 10.70 -6.40
CA TYR A 54 8.53 11.54 -5.22
C TYR A 54 8.68 13.03 -5.54
N GLN A 55 9.43 13.37 -6.57
CA GLN A 55 9.63 14.77 -6.99
C GLN A 55 8.36 15.41 -7.55
N ASP A 56 7.48 14.59 -8.14
CA ASP A 56 6.21 15.02 -8.73
C ASP A 56 5.07 15.07 -7.70
N TRP A 57 5.34 14.65 -6.48
CA TRP A 57 4.33 14.68 -5.44
C TRP A 57 4.12 16.10 -4.93
N ARG A 58 2.85 16.54 -4.87
CA ARG A 58 2.50 17.92 -4.48
C ARG A 58 3.06 18.37 -3.13
N HIS A 59 3.36 17.42 -2.25
CA HIS A 59 3.96 17.66 -0.93
C HIS A 59 5.46 17.36 -0.91
N GLY A 60 6.08 17.12 -2.06
CA GLY A 60 7.49 16.75 -2.18
C GLY A 60 8.42 17.74 -1.49
N ALA A 61 8.18 19.05 -1.68
CA ALA A 61 9.00 20.09 -1.07
C ALA A 61 9.01 20.06 0.46
N SER A 62 7.85 19.82 1.09
CA SER A 62 7.76 19.69 2.56
C SER A 62 8.32 18.37 3.06
N ALA A 63 8.23 17.33 2.26
CA ALA A 63 8.73 16.01 2.61
C ALA A 63 10.26 15.91 2.59
N HIS A 64 10.97 16.78 1.88
CA HIS A 64 12.43 16.87 1.95
C HIS A 64 12.97 17.07 3.37
N SER A 65 12.23 17.74 4.24
CA SER A 65 12.63 17.91 5.64
C SER A 65 12.69 16.59 6.43
N PHE A 66 12.22 15.50 5.86
CA PHE A 66 12.21 14.16 6.46
C PHE A 66 13.19 13.18 5.83
N THR A 67 14.04 13.66 4.91
CA THR A 67 15.14 12.87 4.35
C THR A 67 16.39 13.00 5.20
N ASP A 68 17.24 11.99 5.16
CA ASP A 68 18.59 12.02 5.73
C ASP A 68 19.56 12.81 4.84
N GLU A 69 20.84 12.82 5.20
CA GLU A 69 21.93 13.49 4.48
C GLU A 69 22.17 12.92 3.06
N ASN A 70 21.71 11.71 2.78
CA ASN A 70 21.78 11.07 1.48
C ASN A 70 20.48 11.27 0.66
N GLY A 71 19.54 12.07 1.17
CA GLY A 71 18.25 12.31 0.53
C GLY A 71 17.28 11.13 0.64
N GLN A 72 17.52 10.18 1.53
CA GLN A 72 16.67 9.03 1.74
C GLN A 72 15.68 9.23 2.89
N PHE A 73 14.49 8.68 2.74
CA PHE A 73 13.50 8.60 3.83
C PHE A 73 13.83 7.50 4.81
N ASN A 74 13.32 7.60 6.05
CA ASN A 74 13.37 6.50 7.01
C ASN A 74 12.74 5.21 6.48
N HIS A 75 11.79 5.31 5.56
CA HIS A 75 11.15 4.20 4.87
C HIS A 75 10.38 4.71 3.66
N THR A 76 10.21 3.82 2.69
CA THR A 76 9.23 3.96 1.61
C THR A 76 8.33 2.73 1.56
N TYR A 77 7.16 2.85 0.91
CA TYR A 77 6.30 1.67 0.71
C TYR A 77 6.90 0.70 -0.31
N MET A 78 7.75 1.17 -1.23
CA MET A 78 8.49 0.29 -2.14
C MET A 78 9.43 -0.63 -1.38
N GLU A 79 10.24 -0.10 -0.45
CA GLU A 79 11.10 -0.91 0.41
C GLU A 79 10.30 -1.91 1.26
N ARG A 80 9.08 -1.51 1.69
CA ARG A 80 8.22 -2.36 2.53
C ARG A 80 7.51 -3.45 1.75
N MET A 81 7.18 -3.21 0.50
CA MET A 81 6.58 -4.21 -0.39
C MET A 81 7.61 -5.20 -0.94
N TRP A 82 8.89 -4.79 -1.00
CA TRP A 82 10.02 -5.57 -1.50
C TRP A 82 11.18 -5.64 -0.48
N PRO A 83 10.92 -6.06 0.78
CA PRO A 83 11.89 -5.93 1.86
C PRO A 83 13.14 -6.81 1.70
N LYS A 84 13.08 -7.85 0.87
CA LYS A 84 14.24 -8.71 0.56
C LYS A 84 15.37 -7.95 -0.14
N TRP A 85 15.06 -6.82 -0.74
CA TRP A 85 15.95 -6.03 -1.56
C TRP A 85 16.18 -4.62 -1.00
N ALA A 86 15.66 -4.33 0.20
CA ALA A 86 15.72 -3.00 0.79
C ALA A 86 16.97 -2.80 1.65
N ASP A 87 17.71 -1.73 1.40
CA ASP A 87 18.95 -1.38 2.11
C ASP A 87 18.77 -1.14 3.59
N LYS A 88 17.65 -0.56 3.96
CA LYS A 88 17.32 -0.23 5.36
C LYS A 88 17.26 -1.43 6.29
N LEU A 89 17.10 -2.62 5.75
CA LEU A 89 17.16 -3.85 6.53
C LEU A 89 18.59 -4.34 6.70
N GLY A 90 19.58 -3.64 6.16
CA GLY A 90 20.99 -3.96 6.26
C GLY A 90 21.39 -5.30 5.60
N VAL A 91 20.47 -5.90 4.84
CA VAL A 91 20.57 -7.30 4.45
C VAL A 91 21.05 -7.47 3.01
N LEU A 92 21.01 -6.44 2.18
CA LEU A 92 20.90 -6.74 0.76
C LEU A 92 21.84 -6.00 -0.19
N GLN A 93 22.72 -5.14 0.29
CA GLN A 93 23.75 -4.53 -0.56
C GLN A 93 25.11 -5.21 -0.53
N THR A 94 25.31 -6.22 0.31
CA THR A 94 26.55 -6.97 0.23
C THR A 94 26.49 -7.92 -0.97
N THR A 95 27.46 -7.79 -1.85
CA THR A 95 27.69 -8.73 -2.97
C THR A 95 28.17 -10.10 -2.46
N ASP A 96 28.44 -10.23 -1.16
CA ASP A 96 28.90 -11.44 -0.52
C ASP A 96 27.72 -12.22 0.08
N ASP A 97 27.44 -13.39 -0.49
CA ASP A 97 26.38 -14.29 -0.02
C ASP A 97 26.60 -14.76 1.42
N TYR A 98 27.85 -14.79 1.90
CA TYR A 98 28.19 -15.16 3.26
C TYR A 98 27.78 -14.06 4.25
N GLU A 99 28.11 -12.82 3.96
CA GLU A 99 27.66 -11.68 4.78
C GLU A 99 26.13 -11.54 4.77
N ARG A 100 25.48 -11.78 3.63
CA ARG A 100 24.02 -11.86 3.54
C ARG A 100 23.44 -12.92 4.48
N GLN A 101 24.00 -14.13 4.46
CA GLN A 101 23.54 -15.21 5.32
C GLN A 101 23.79 -14.90 6.80
N MET A 102 24.89 -14.28 7.14
CA MET A 102 25.20 -13.89 8.52
C MET A 102 24.30 -12.78 9.04
N LEU A 103 23.92 -11.82 8.20
CA LEU A 103 22.97 -10.76 8.56
C LEU A 103 21.52 -11.29 8.68
N ILE A 104 21.16 -12.29 7.86
CA ILE A 104 19.87 -12.96 7.92
C ILE A 104 19.72 -13.81 9.18
N VAL A 105 20.82 -14.43 9.65
CA VAL A 105 20.86 -15.28 10.84
C VAL A 105 21.48 -14.52 12.02
N ASP A 106 20.91 -13.37 12.40
CA ASP A 106 21.24 -12.77 13.70
C ASP A 106 20.77 -13.71 14.83
N PRO A 107 21.68 -14.28 15.64
CA PRO A 107 21.31 -15.20 16.71
C PRO A 107 20.31 -14.60 17.71
N LEU A 108 20.35 -13.28 17.93
CA LEU A 108 19.41 -12.59 18.81
C LEU A 108 18.00 -12.54 18.20
N ARG A 109 17.90 -12.42 16.89
CA ARG A 109 16.60 -12.45 16.17
C ARG A 109 16.01 -13.85 16.16
N VAL A 110 16.82 -14.86 15.88
CA VAL A 110 16.39 -16.26 15.92
C VAL A 110 15.92 -16.66 17.33
N ASN A 111 16.65 -16.29 18.36
CA ASN A 111 16.29 -16.57 19.75
C ASN A 111 14.99 -15.86 20.21
N ARG A 112 14.62 -14.77 19.54
CA ARG A 112 13.34 -14.07 19.78
C ARG A 112 12.20 -14.56 18.87
N GLY A 113 12.41 -15.59 18.07
CA GLY A 113 11.44 -16.07 17.09
C GLY A 113 11.27 -15.14 15.88
N ILE A 114 12.17 -14.16 15.70
CA ILE A 114 12.15 -13.26 14.56
C ILE A 114 12.86 -13.95 13.39
N ARG A 115 12.15 -14.09 12.28
CA ARG A 115 12.73 -14.65 11.06
C ARG A 115 13.65 -13.63 10.38
N GLY A 116 14.79 -14.09 9.86
CA GLY A 116 15.71 -13.28 9.08
C GLY A 116 15.19 -12.91 7.68
N GLU A 117 14.19 -13.66 7.19
CA GLU A 117 13.60 -13.43 5.88
C GLU A 117 12.20 -12.84 6.02
N TYR A 118 11.95 -11.75 5.29
CA TYR A 118 10.62 -11.17 5.15
C TYR A 118 9.97 -11.66 3.86
N GLY A 119 8.65 -11.95 3.92
CA GLY A 119 7.85 -12.14 2.74
C GLY A 119 7.65 -10.80 2.01
N ASP A 120 7.57 -10.84 0.70
CA ASP A 120 7.30 -9.69 -0.15
C ASP A 120 5.97 -9.85 -0.91
N LEU A 121 5.65 -8.85 -1.73
CA LEU A 121 4.43 -8.87 -2.54
C LEU A 121 4.38 -10.07 -3.52
N HIS A 122 5.53 -10.54 -3.98
CA HIS A 122 5.62 -11.72 -4.84
C HIS A 122 5.29 -13.02 -4.08
N ASP A 123 5.75 -13.14 -2.84
CA ASP A 123 5.42 -14.30 -2.00
C ASP A 123 3.94 -14.33 -1.64
N LEU A 124 3.33 -13.15 -1.45
CA LEU A 124 1.88 -13.03 -1.27
C LEU A 124 1.12 -13.61 -2.47
N VAL A 125 1.51 -13.25 -3.70
CA VAL A 125 0.90 -13.79 -4.93
C VAL A 125 1.11 -15.30 -5.01
N LYS A 126 2.32 -15.81 -4.77
CA LYS A 126 2.61 -17.25 -4.74
C LYS A 126 1.74 -18.00 -3.72
N LEU A 127 1.56 -17.40 -2.53
CA LEU A 127 0.70 -17.99 -1.50
C LEU A 127 -0.76 -18.07 -1.96
N LEU A 128 -1.29 -16.98 -2.54
CA LEU A 128 -2.67 -16.95 -3.05
C LEU A 128 -2.90 -17.95 -4.19
N VAL A 129 -1.92 -18.10 -5.09
CA VAL A 129 -2.00 -19.10 -6.17
C VAL A 129 -2.01 -20.52 -5.62
N ARG A 130 -1.11 -20.83 -4.67
CA ARG A 130 -1.01 -22.15 -4.06
C ARG A 130 -2.22 -22.49 -3.18
N GLU A 131 -2.72 -21.51 -2.44
CA GLU A 131 -3.78 -21.65 -1.44
C GLU A 131 -4.83 -20.54 -1.60
N PRO A 132 -5.68 -20.58 -2.65
CA PRO A 132 -6.59 -19.46 -2.96
C PRO A 132 -7.52 -19.06 -1.81
N HIS A 133 -7.93 -20.01 -0.98
CA HIS A 133 -8.82 -19.76 0.16
C HIS A 133 -8.11 -19.53 1.49
N THR A 134 -6.79 -19.31 1.46
CA THR A 134 -5.99 -19.01 2.65
C THR A 134 -6.53 -17.81 3.42
N ARG A 135 -6.27 -17.79 4.72
CA ARG A 135 -6.52 -16.65 5.62
C ARG A 135 -5.20 -15.94 5.99
N GLN A 136 -4.08 -16.39 5.40
CA GLN A 136 -2.72 -15.97 5.77
C GLN A 136 -2.11 -14.98 4.75
N ALA A 137 -2.85 -14.62 3.69
CA ALA A 137 -2.36 -13.68 2.68
C ALA A 137 -2.34 -12.25 3.23
N TYR A 138 -1.38 -11.97 4.10
CA TYR A 138 -1.15 -10.67 4.73
C TYR A 138 0.24 -10.15 4.35
N LEU A 139 0.29 -8.93 3.83
CA LEU A 139 1.52 -8.19 3.53
C LEU A 139 1.73 -7.15 4.64
N PRO A 140 2.61 -7.37 5.61
CA PRO A 140 2.92 -6.37 6.63
C PRO A 140 3.75 -5.25 6.03
N LEU A 141 3.43 -4.00 6.38
CA LEU A 141 4.19 -2.81 6.00
C LEU A 141 4.69 -2.01 7.20
N TYR A 142 4.18 -2.32 8.39
CA TYR A 142 4.72 -1.86 9.66
C TYR A 142 5.48 -3.01 10.30
N PHE A 143 6.78 -2.85 10.48
CA PHE A 143 7.66 -3.88 11.00
C PHE A 143 7.92 -3.66 12.49
N PRO A 144 8.31 -4.69 13.27
CA PRO A 144 8.62 -4.55 14.69
C PRO A 144 9.68 -3.48 14.97
N GLU A 145 10.64 -3.30 14.07
CA GLU A 145 11.71 -2.31 14.16
C GLU A 145 11.18 -0.88 14.16
N ASP A 146 10.05 -0.63 13.49
CA ASP A 146 9.44 0.70 13.43
C ASP A 146 9.02 1.22 14.81
N THR A 147 8.67 0.34 15.74
CA THR A 147 8.27 0.74 17.09
C THR A 147 9.41 1.43 17.84
N GLY A 148 10.64 0.89 17.69
CA GLY A 148 11.84 1.43 18.33
C GLY A 148 12.58 2.50 17.53
N ALA A 149 12.27 2.66 16.24
CA ALA A 149 12.97 3.62 15.38
C ALA A 149 12.65 5.07 15.74
N SER A 150 13.60 5.97 15.52
CA SER A 150 13.36 7.41 15.52
C SER A 150 12.75 7.87 14.17
N GLY A 151 12.13 9.04 14.13
CA GLY A 151 11.60 9.66 12.92
C GLY A 151 10.21 9.14 12.50
N ARG A 152 9.88 9.33 11.22
CA ARG A 152 8.56 8.97 10.66
C ARG A 152 8.41 7.45 10.59
N LYS A 153 7.18 7.00 10.80
CA LYS A 153 6.80 5.59 10.75
C LYS A 153 5.69 5.38 9.72
N PRO A 154 5.57 4.20 9.11
CA PRO A 154 4.51 3.91 8.15
C PRO A 154 3.13 4.19 8.74
N CYS A 155 2.25 4.83 7.99
CA CYS A 155 0.84 4.98 8.33
C CYS A 155 0.07 3.68 8.08
N THR A 156 0.42 2.99 7.01
CA THR A 156 -0.13 1.69 6.64
C THR A 156 0.45 0.59 7.51
N LEU A 157 -0.42 -0.23 8.13
CA LEU A 157 0.01 -1.41 8.88
C LEU A 157 0.26 -2.60 7.96
N GLY A 158 -0.50 -2.72 6.88
CA GLY A 158 -0.37 -3.78 5.89
C GLY A 158 -1.62 -3.91 5.03
N TYR A 159 -1.66 -4.99 4.24
CA TYR A 159 -2.80 -5.37 3.42
C TYR A 159 -3.09 -6.85 3.61
N GLN A 160 -4.34 -7.20 3.87
CA GLN A 160 -4.79 -8.59 3.91
C GLN A 160 -5.72 -8.87 2.75
N PHE A 161 -5.49 -9.99 2.06
CA PHE A 161 -6.30 -10.43 0.93
C PHE A 161 -7.03 -11.73 1.28
N ILE A 162 -8.33 -11.79 0.98
CA ILE A 162 -9.16 -12.96 1.25
C ILE A 162 -10.05 -13.23 0.04
N LEU A 163 -9.88 -14.40 -0.58
CA LEU A 163 -10.76 -14.86 -1.66
C LEU A 163 -11.98 -15.59 -1.08
N ARG A 164 -13.18 -15.09 -1.38
CA ARG A 164 -14.45 -15.74 -1.05
C ARG A 164 -15.44 -15.53 -2.19
N ASN A 165 -16.19 -16.56 -2.52
CA ASN A 165 -17.23 -16.49 -3.54
C ASN A 165 -16.74 -15.88 -4.87
N GLN A 166 -15.57 -16.32 -5.34
CA GLN A 166 -14.90 -15.80 -6.55
C GLN A 166 -14.62 -14.29 -6.53
N ARG A 167 -14.53 -13.69 -5.31
CA ARG A 167 -14.19 -12.28 -5.14
C ARG A 167 -13.00 -12.15 -4.20
N LEU A 168 -11.98 -11.41 -4.64
CA LEU A 168 -10.84 -11.07 -3.79
C LEU A 168 -11.16 -9.79 -3.03
N HIS A 169 -11.21 -9.89 -1.72
CA HIS A 169 -11.42 -8.78 -0.80
C HIS A 169 -10.07 -8.30 -0.26
N CYS A 170 -9.94 -7.00 -0.06
CA CYS A 170 -8.78 -6.38 0.57
C CYS A 170 -9.19 -5.69 1.87
N TYR A 171 -8.53 -6.04 2.96
CA TYR A 171 -8.59 -5.32 4.22
C TYR A 171 -7.31 -4.50 4.40
N TYR A 172 -7.46 -3.19 4.60
CA TYR A 172 -6.39 -2.21 4.66
C TYR A 172 -6.39 -1.47 6.01
N PRO A 173 -5.68 -1.98 7.03
CA PRO A 173 -5.52 -1.32 8.30
C PRO A 173 -4.47 -0.21 8.24
N MET A 174 -4.81 0.95 8.78
CA MET A 174 -3.94 2.11 8.93
C MET A 174 -3.92 2.56 10.39
N ARG A 175 -2.74 2.91 10.93
CA ARG A 175 -2.67 3.55 12.26
C ARG A 175 -3.13 5.01 12.21
N SER A 176 -2.94 5.67 11.07
CA SER A 176 -3.18 7.10 10.91
C SER A 176 -3.40 7.43 9.44
N CYS A 177 -4.30 8.36 9.14
CA CYS A 177 -4.51 8.88 7.80
C CYS A 177 -4.90 10.36 7.87
N ASP A 178 -4.25 11.18 7.07
CA ASP A 178 -4.61 12.56 6.81
C ASP A 178 -5.71 12.58 5.74
N TYR A 179 -6.89 13.04 6.13
CA TYR A 179 -8.07 13.06 5.27
C TYR A 179 -7.88 13.95 4.04
N ALA A 180 -7.40 15.16 4.26
CA ALA A 180 -7.32 16.16 3.19
C ALA A 180 -6.23 15.83 2.18
N ASN A 181 -5.09 15.32 2.65
CA ASN A 181 -3.89 15.23 1.83
C ASN A 181 -3.62 13.84 1.26
N HIS A 182 -4.06 12.76 1.93
CA HIS A 182 -3.63 11.42 1.55
C HIS A 182 -4.77 10.43 1.30
N PHE A 183 -5.92 10.59 1.95
CA PHE A 183 -6.97 9.55 1.96
C PHE A 183 -7.42 9.13 0.57
N ARG A 184 -7.59 10.07 -0.36
CA ARG A 184 -8.02 9.79 -1.74
C ARG A 184 -7.00 8.94 -2.50
N ASP A 185 -5.73 9.30 -2.36
CA ASP A 185 -4.63 8.55 -2.97
C ASP A 185 -4.48 7.18 -2.32
N ASP A 186 -4.59 7.08 -1.00
CA ASP A 186 -4.53 5.81 -0.28
C ASP A 186 -5.65 4.84 -0.71
N CYS A 187 -6.88 5.35 -0.89
CA CYS A 187 -7.99 4.56 -1.43
C CYS A 187 -7.68 4.05 -2.83
N TYR A 188 -7.26 4.93 -3.71
CA TYR A 188 -6.98 4.59 -5.11
C TYR A 188 -5.81 3.60 -5.25
N LEU A 189 -4.73 3.83 -4.53
CA LEU A 189 -3.56 2.95 -4.52
C LEU A 189 -3.89 1.56 -3.97
N ALA A 190 -4.77 1.47 -2.96
CA ALA A 190 -5.22 0.20 -2.42
C ALA A 190 -6.13 -0.57 -3.40
N VAL A 191 -7.02 0.12 -4.12
CA VAL A 191 -7.81 -0.49 -5.20
C VAL A 191 -6.88 -1.01 -6.30
N ARG A 192 -5.94 -0.22 -6.76
CA ARG A 192 -4.97 -0.65 -7.78
C ARG A 192 -4.18 -1.87 -7.34
N LEU A 193 -3.80 -1.93 -6.05
CA LEU A 193 -3.09 -3.07 -5.50
C LEU A 193 -3.97 -4.33 -5.53
N LEU A 194 -5.25 -4.22 -5.17
CA LEU A 194 -6.21 -5.33 -5.26
C LEU A 194 -6.33 -5.86 -6.70
N LEU A 195 -6.51 -4.96 -7.67
CA LEU A 195 -6.59 -5.33 -9.09
C LEU A 195 -5.29 -5.94 -9.61
N TRP A 196 -4.16 -5.39 -9.20
CA TRP A 196 -2.83 -5.90 -9.55
C TRP A 196 -2.61 -7.32 -9.01
N VAL A 197 -2.98 -7.59 -7.75
CA VAL A 197 -2.86 -8.93 -7.14
C VAL A 197 -3.69 -9.96 -7.91
N ILE A 198 -4.94 -9.63 -8.26
CA ILE A 198 -5.78 -10.52 -9.09
C ILE A 198 -5.07 -10.81 -10.42
N ASN A 199 -4.58 -9.79 -11.09
CA ASN A 199 -3.90 -9.92 -12.37
C ASN A 199 -2.62 -10.78 -12.27
N GLN A 200 -1.82 -10.58 -11.21
CA GLN A 200 -0.62 -11.40 -10.99
C GLN A 200 -0.94 -12.87 -10.72
N CYS A 201 -2.02 -13.13 -9.97
CA CYS A 201 -2.49 -14.50 -9.76
C CYS A 201 -2.96 -15.16 -11.08
N ARG A 202 -3.65 -14.41 -11.96
CA ARG A 202 -4.04 -14.88 -13.31
C ARG A 202 -2.83 -15.20 -14.18
N ILE A 203 -1.80 -14.35 -14.14
CA ILE A 203 -0.55 -14.56 -14.89
C ILE A 203 0.18 -15.79 -14.38
N ALA A 204 0.25 -15.96 -13.05
CA ALA A 204 0.97 -17.06 -12.42
C ALA A 204 0.25 -18.41 -12.55
N ASP A 205 -1.08 -18.41 -12.68
CA ASP A 205 -1.92 -19.61 -12.84
C ASP A 205 -2.98 -19.40 -13.93
N PRO A 206 -2.56 -19.38 -15.21
CA PRO A 206 -3.43 -19.03 -16.33
C PRO A 206 -4.54 -20.06 -16.62
N LEU A 207 -4.43 -21.26 -16.08
CA LEU A 207 -5.45 -22.32 -16.23
C LEU A 207 -6.23 -22.56 -14.94
N GLY A 208 -5.89 -21.85 -13.89
CA GLY A 208 -6.50 -21.99 -12.57
C GLY A 208 -7.75 -21.13 -12.35
N PRO A 209 -8.26 -21.13 -11.12
CA PRO A 209 -9.52 -20.49 -10.77
C PRO A 209 -9.46 -18.94 -10.82
N TRP A 210 -8.27 -18.37 -10.97
CA TRP A 210 -8.08 -16.92 -10.90
C TRP A 210 -8.67 -16.16 -12.08
N ASN A 211 -8.92 -16.83 -13.22
CA ASN A 211 -9.53 -16.19 -14.39
C ASN A 211 -10.96 -15.69 -14.12
N ASP A 212 -11.69 -16.39 -13.25
CA ASP A 212 -13.06 -16.05 -12.86
C ASP A 212 -13.13 -15.17 -11.62
N VAL A 213 -11.98 -14.87 -10.98
CA VAL A 213 -11.94 -14.05 -9.80
C VAL A 213 -12.17 -12.58 -10.14
N MET A 214 -13.12 -11.97 -9.47
CA MET A 214 -13.47 -10.56 -9.58
C MET A 214 -12.98 -9.79 -8.34
N PRO A 215 -12.78 -8.46 -8.42
CA PRO A 215 -12.58 -7.67 -7.23
C PRO A 215 -13.80 -7.73 -6.32
N GLY A 216 -13.54 -7.85 -5.03
CA GLY A 216 -14.53 -7.81 -3.97
C GLY A 216 -14.61 -6.43 -3.33
N SER A 217 -14.57 -6.37 -1.99
CA SER A 217 -14.57 -5.12 -1.24
C SER A 217 -13.16 -4.68 -0.88
N LEU A 218 -12.93 -3.37 -0.85
CA LEU A 218 -11.85 -2.75 -0.09
C LEU A 218 -12.42 -2.23 1.23
N THR A 219 -11.91 -2.72 2.34
CA THR A 219 -12.26 -2.24 3.68
C THR A 219 -11.06 -1.51 4.27
N ILE A 220 -11.19 -0.20 4.49
CA ILE A 220 -10.15 0.61 5.13
C ILE A 220 -10.54 0.83 6.59
N HIS A 221 -9.64 0.45 7.49
CA HIS A 221 -9.76 0.72 8.92
C HIS A 221 -8.64 1.66 9.34
N CYS A 222 -9.01 2.89 9.71
CA CYS A 222 -8.05 3.90 10.16
C CYS A 222 -8.29 4.20 11.64
N THR A 223 -7.25 3.99 12.48
CA THR A 223 -7.34 4.24 13.92
C THR A 223 -7.37 5.74 14.23
N SER A 224 -6.52 6.52 13.58
CA SER A 224 -6.50 7.99 13.72
C SER A 224 -6.76 8.63 12.35
N PHE A 225 -8.00 9.03 12.13
CA PHE A 225 -8.41 9.76 10.93
C PHE A 225 -8.50 11.24 11.28
N HIS A 226 -7.64 12.07 10.71
CA HIS A 226 -7.43 13.44 11.17
C HIS A 226 -7.34 14.44 10.03
N LEU A 227 -7.52 15.71 10.40
CA LEU A 227 -7.25 16.90 9.60
C LEU A 227 -6.25 17.78 10.34
N PHE A 228 -5.34 18.40 9.63
CA PHE A 228 -4.57 19.51 10.20
C PHE A 228 -5.42 20.78 10.26
N ALA A 229 -5.12 21.66 11.23
CA ALA A 229 -5.92 22.85 11.49
C ALA A 229 -6.08 23.76 10.25
N ASN A 230 -5.02 23.92 9.47
CA ASN A 230 -5.05 24.73 8.25
C ASN A 230 -5.97 24.13 7.17
N ASP A 231 -5.93 22.81 7.00
CA ASP A 231 -6.78 22.10 6.03
C ASP A 231 -8.25 22.18 6.45
N PHE A 232 -8.52 22.07 7.76
CA PHE A 232 -9.87 22.24 8.31
C PHE A 232 -10.42 23.65 8.04
N ILE A 233 -9.62 24.68 8.28
CA ILE A 233 -10.02 26.07 8.01
C ILE A 233 -10.31 26.27 6.52
N ALA A 234 -9.45 25.73 5.63
CA ALA A 234 -9.64 25.84 4.19
C ALA A 234 -10.96 25.17 3.75
N LEU A 235 -11.26 23.96 4.23
CA LEU A 235 -12.51 23.26 3.94
C LEU A 235 -13.75 24.04 4.43
N CYS A 236 -13.68 24.62 5.64
CA CYS A 236 -14.78 25.45 6.15
C CYS A 236 -15.01 26.72 5.30
N GLN A 237 -13.94 27.30 4.76
CA GLN A 237 -14.03 28.48 3.88
C GLN A 237 -14.65 28.12 2.52
N GLU A 238 -14.26 26.96 1.94
CA GLU A 238 -14.87 26.46 0.70
C GLU A 238 -16.36 26.21 0.86
N GLU A 239 -16.79 25.56 1.95
CA GLU A 239 -18.23 25.36 2.22
C GLU A 239 -18.97 26.70 2.39
N SER A 240 -18.40 27.64 3.11
CA SER A 240 -19.03 28.96 3.31
C SER A 240 -19.26 29.69 1.99
N ASN A 241 -18.33 29.55 1.04
CA ASN A 241 -18.46 30.16 -0.29
C ASN A 241 -19.55 29.48 -1.14
N LEU A 242 -19.80 28.19 -0.95
CA LEU A 242 -20.89 27.48 -1.65
C LEU A 242 -22.28 27.96 -1.21
N TRP A 243 -22.44 28.37 0.05
CA TRP A 243 -23.72 28.88 0.61
C TRP A 243 -23.94 30.34 0.31
N THR A 244 -22.91 31.10 -0.04
CA THR A 244 -23.04 32.54 -0.36
C THR A 244 -23.28 32.80 -1.85
N THR A 245 -23.13 31.81 -2.73
CA THR A 245 -23.34 31.92 -4.19
C THR A 245 -24.65 31.30 -4.67
N SER A 246 -25.49 30.83 -3.78
CA SER A 246 -26.86 30.33 -4.03
C SER A 246 -27.92 31.34 -3.56
#